data_b88f9450ba4dbbeffef3492b9e1126e2
#
_entry.id   b88f9450ba4dbbeffef3492b9e1126e2
#
_cell.length_a   1.000
_cell.length_b   1.000
_cell.length_c   1.000
_cell.angle_alpha   90.00
_cell.angle_beta   90.00
_cell.angle_gamma   90.00
#
_symmetry.space_group_name_H-M   'P 1'
#
loop_
_entity.id
_entity.type
_entity.pdbx_description
1 polymer ?
#
loop_
_entity_poly.entity_id
_entity_poly.type
_entity_poly.pdbx_seq_one_letter_code
_entity_poly.pdbx_strand_id
1 'polypeptide(L)' 'MDHNESVRKFEHLMLKQADHAREVAIELEALVSLLPSEKSRELAQLQVKASHKQAKEFRELAQRVNES' A
#
# COMPACT_ATOMS: atom_id res chain seq x y z
N MET A 1 13.91 12.20 -22.29
CA MET A 1 14.01 11.10 -21.32
C MET A 1 13.81 9.76 -22.02
N ASP A 2 14.71 8.84 -21.77
CA ASP A 2 14.63 7.52 -22.36
C ASP A 2 13.40 6.78 -21.83
N HIS A 3 12.75 5.96 -22.70
CA HIS A 3 11.60 5.15 -22.33
C HIS A 3 11.91 4.24 -21.13
N ASN A 4 13.08 3.60 -21.14
CA ASN A 4 13.49 2.69 -20.06
C ASN A 4 13.67 3.44 -18.73
N GLU A 5 14.17 4.66 -18.79
CA GLU A 5 14.35 5.50 -17.61
C GLU A 5 13.00 5.88 -17.01
N SER A 6 12.05 6.23 -17.85
CA SER A 6 10.70 6.57 -17.40
C SER A 6 10.00 5.36 -16.76
N VAL A 7 10.15 4.19 -17.35
CA VAL A 7 9.58 2.95 -16.79
C VAL A 7 10.18 2.63 -15.43
N ARG A 8 11.50 2.72 -15.30
CA ARG A 8 12.19 2.47 -14.03
C ARG A 8 11.74 3.44 -12.95
N LYS A 9 11.59 4.71 -13.32
CA LYS A 9 11.16 5.73 -12.37
C LYS A 9 9.74 5.48 -11.90
N PHE A 10 8.85 5.15 -12.82
CA PHE A 10 7.47 4.80 -12.48
C PHE A 10 7.43 3.59 -11.55
N GLU A 11 8.13 2.52 -11.91
CA GLU A 11 8.21 1.31 -11.10
C GLU A 11 8.69 1.61 -9.69
N HIS A 12 9.77 2.39 -9.59
CA HIS A 12 10.33 2.78 -8.29
C HIS A 12 9.30 3.52 -7.44
N LEU A 13 8.58 4.47 -8.03
CA LEU A 13 7.56 5.24 -7.31
C LEU A 13 6.39 4.35 -6.85
N MET A 14 5.99 3.40 -7.68
CA MET A 14 4.90 2.49 -7.31
C MET A 14 5.31 1.55 -6.19
N LEU A 15 6.54 1.05 -6.21
CA LEU A 15 7.06 0.22 -5.13
C LEU A 15 7.21 1.01 -3.83
N LYS A 16 7.59 2.27 -3.93
CA LYS A 16 7.68 3.16 -2.76
C LYS A 16 6.30 3.38 -2.14
N GLN A 17 5.28 3.59 -2.99
CA GLN A 17 3.90 3.71 -2.51
C GLN A 17 3.41 2.43 -1.87
N ALA A 18 3.77 1.28 -2.44
CA ALA A 18 3.40 -0.02 -1.87
C ALA A 18 3.99 -0.20 -0.47
N ASP A 19 5.26 0.15 -0.30
CA ASP A 19 5.92 0.07 1.01
C ASP A 19 5.27 1.00 2.02
N HIS A 20 4.92 2.21 1.61
CA HIS A 20 4.24 3.17 2.47
C HIS A 20 2.88 2.64 2.91
N ALA A 21 2.09 2.10 1.98
CA ALA A 21 0.77 1.54 2.30
C ALA A 21 0.89 0.37 3.28
N ARG A 22 1.90 -0.47 3.11
CA ARG A 22 2.18 -1.57 4.02
C ARG A 22 2.54 -1.08 5.43
N GLU A 23 3.39 -0.08 5.53
CA GLU A 23 3.77 0.51 6.82
C GLU A 23 2.56 1.07 7.54
N VAL A 24 1.69 1.78 6.83
CA VAL A 24 0.46 2.32 7.40
C VAL A 24 -0.42 1.19 7.93
N ALA A 25 -0.55 0.09 7.17
CA ALA A 25 -1.33 -1.06 7.60
C ALA A 25 -0.79 -1.66 8.90
N ILE A 26 0.53 -1.81 8.99
CA ILE A 26 1.17 -2.37 10.20
C ILE A 26 0.94 -1.47 11.41
N GLU A 27 1.09 -0.16 11.23
CA GLU A 27 0.86 0.80 12.32
C GLU A 27 -0.60 0.80 12.77
N LEU A 28 -1.55 0.72 11.82
CA LEU A 28 -2.97 0.63 12.14
C LEU A 28 -3.29 -0.65 12.90
N GLU A 29 -2.72 -1.78 12.49
CA GLU A 29 -2.92 -3.06 13.19
C GLU A 29 -2.48 -2.97 14.65
N ALA A 30 -1.37 -2.31 14.90
CA ALA A 30 -0.86 -2.13 16.27
C ALA A 30 -1.82 -1.28 17.11
N LEU A 31 -2.57 -0.38 16.50
CA LEU A 31 -3.49 0.50 17.22
C LEU A 31 -4.89 -0.07 17.40
N VAL A 32 -5.28 -1.06 16.61
CA VAL A 32 -6.65 -1.60 16.62
C VAL A 32 -7.08 -2.02 18.03
N SER A 33 -6.24 -2.78 18.73
CA SER A 33 -6.57 -3.27 20.06
C SER A 33 -6.63 -2.18 21.12
N LEU A 34 -6.06 -1.01 20.84
CA LEU A 34 -6.04 0.13 21.75
C LEU A 34 -7.24 1.05 21.60
N LEU A 35 -8.02 0.86 20.54
CA LEU A 35 -9.19 1.71 20.29
C LEU A 35 -10.32 1.38 21.27
N PRO A 36 -11.05 2.41 21.75
CA PRO A 36 -11.96 2.26 22.88
C PRO A 36 -13.27 1.53 22.60
N SER A 37 -13.73 1.49 21.36
CA SER A 37 -15.02 0.88 21.03
C SER A 37 -14.90 -0.21 20.00
N GLU A 38 -15.85 -1.15 20.02
CA GLU A 38 -15.91 -2.21 19.01
C GLU A 38 -16.07 -1.62 17.60
N LYS A 39 -16.90 -0.59 17.49
CA LYS A 39 -17.14 0.06 16.21
C LYS A 39 -15.88 0.71 15.65
N SER A 40 -15.11 1.40 16.49
CA SER A 40 -13.87 2.01 16.05
C SER A 40 -12.84 0.96 15.65
N ARG A 41 -12.80 -0.18 16.34
CA ARG A 41 -11.91 -1.28 15.98
C ARG A 41 -12.30 -1.89 14.62
N GLU A 42 -13.60 -2.06 14.37
CA GLU A 42 -14.08 -2.57 13.09
C GLU A 42 -13.71 -1.63 11.93
N LEU A 43 -13.89 -0.33 12.12
CA LEU A 43 -13.53 0.67 11.11
C LEU A 43 -12.02 0.66 10.84
N ALA A 44 -11.22 0.55 11.89
CA ALA A 44 -9.77 0.47 11.75
C ALA A 44 -9.35 -0.79 10.99
N GLN A 45 -10.00 -1.94 11.26
CA GLN A 45 -9.71 -3.19 10.55
C GLN A 45 -10.05 -3.10 9.07
N LEU A 46 -11.14 -2.41 8.73
CA LEU A 46 -11.48 -2.17 7.33
C LEU A 46 -10.39 -1.34 6.64
N GLN A 47 -9.86 -0.35 7.33
CA GLN A 47 -8.78 0.47 6.78
C GLN A 47 -7.48 -0.34 6.63
N VAL A 48 -7.19 -1.23 7.58
CA VAL A 48 -6.04 -2.13 7.47
C VAL A 48 -6.14 -2.98 6.21
N LYS A 49 -7.31 -3.59 5.98
CA LYS A 49 -7.54 -4.39 4.77
C LYS A 49 -7.38 -3.56 3.50
N ALA A 50 -7.93 -2.35 3.49
CA ALA A 50 -7.81 -1.45 2.35
C ALA A 50 -6.36 -1.08 2.06
N SER A 51 -5.56 -0.85 3.11
CA SER A 51 -4.15 -0.50 2.97
C SER A 51 -3.33 -1.66 2.41
N HIS A 52 -3.60 -2.90 2.87
CA HIS A 52 -2.94 -4.09 2.31
C HIS A 52 -3.31 -4.31 0.85
N LYS A 53 -4.57 -4.13 0.51
CA LYS A 53 -5.04 -4.25 -0.87
C LYS A 53 -4.37 -3.21 -1.77
N GLN A 54 -4.27 -1.98 -1.29
CA GLN A 54 -3.62 -0.89 -2.01
C GLN A 54 -2.13 -1.20 -2.26
N ALA A 55 -1.43 -1.72 -1.26
CA ALA A 55 -0.04 -2.12 -1.40
C ALA A 55 0.12 -3.17 -2.51
N LYS A 56 -0.76 -4.16 -2.54
CA LYS A 56 -0.76 -5.19 -3.57
C LYS A 56 -1.01 -4.60 -4.96
N GLU A 57 -1.98 -3.70 -5.07
CA GLU A 57 -2.31 -3.04 -6.35
C GLU A 57 -1.15 -2.22 -6.88
N PHE A 58 -0.44 -1.50 -6.02
CA PHE A 58 0.75 -0.74 -6.44
C PHE A 58 1.85 -1.66 -6.97
N ARG A 59 2.08 -2.80 -6.32
CA ARG A 59 3.08 -3.78 -6.80
C ARG A 59 2.69 -4.36 -8.14
N GLU A 60 1.41 -4.66 -8.33
CA GLU A 60 0.89 -5.18 -9.59
C GLU A 60 1.05 -4.17 -10.72
N LEU A 61 0.80 -2.88 -10.43
CA LEU A 61 1.01 -1.81 -11.40
C LEU A 61 2.48 -1.71 -11.81
N ALA A 62 3.39 -1.77 -10.84
CA ALA A 62 4.82 -1.72 -11.10
C ALA A 62 5.22 -2.87 -12.03
N GLN A 63 4.71 -4.06 -11.78
CA GLN A 63 5.00 -5.23 -12.58
C GLN A 63 4.46 -5.10 -14.01
N ARG A 64 3.22 -4.62 -14.15
CA ARG A 64 2.61 -4.44 -15.46
C ARG A 64 3.37 -3.45 -16.34
N VAL A 65 3.80 -2.34 -15.75
CA VAL A 65 4.55 -1.33 -16.49
C VAL A 65 5.91 -1.89 -16.91
N ASN A 66 6.54 -2.67 -16.05
CA ASN A 66 7.82 -3.30 -16.37
C ASN A 66 7.69 -4.32 -17.49
N GLU A 67 6.56 -5.02 -17.60
CA GLU A 67 6.30 -6.00 -18.65
C GLU A 67 5.90 -5.38 -19.98
N SER A 68 5.41 -4.18 -19.98
CA SER A 68 4.99 -3.51 -21.23
C SER A 68 6.16 -2.75 -21.87
#